data_e40a40631838f61f38e4edd35c31424b
#
_entry.id   e40a40631838f61f38e4edd35c31424b
#
_cell.length_a   1.000
_cell.length_b   1.000
_cell.length_c   1.000
_cell.angle_alpha   90.00
_cell.angle_beta   90.00
_cell.angle_gamma   90.00
#
_symmetry.space_group_name_H-M   'P 1'
#
loop_
_entity.id
_entity.type
_entity.pdbx_description
1 polymer ?
#
loop_
_entity_poly.entity_id
_entity_poly.type
_entity_poly.pdbx_seq_one_letter_code
_entity_poly.pdbx_strand_id
1 'polypeptide(L)' 'MEAQKELDTRGLNCPLPILKAKKALADMASGDVLKVVATDPGSVRDFQAFARQTGNELVEQTSANDEFVHFLRRR' A
#
# COMPACT_ATOMS: atom_id res chain seq x y z
N MET A 1 -5.65 -6.26 -11.52
CA MET A 1 -4.99 -7.15 -10.54
C MET A 1 -5.93 -7.45 -9.41
N GLU A 2 -6.04 -8.69 -9.03
CA GLU A 2 -6.86 -9.08 -7.88
C GLU A 2 -6.06 -8.89 -6.60
N ALA A 3 -6.75 -8.38 -5.57
CA ALA A 3 -6.16 -8.22 -4.26
C ALA A 3 -7.00 -9.00 -3.24
N GLN A 4 -6.34 -9.67 -2.32
CA GLN A 4 -7.02 -10.40 -1.25
C GLN A 4 -7.60 -9.47 -0.20
N LYS A 5 -7.08 -8.24 -0.12
CA LYS A 5 -7.55 -7.25 0.83
C LYS A 5 -7.42 -5.86 0.23
N GLU A 6 -8.38 -5.01 0.50
CA GLU A 6 -8.33 -3.59 0.14
C GLU A 6 -8.28 -2.73 1.40
N LEU A 7 -7.51 -1.66 1.33
CA LEU A 7 -7.34 -0.72 2.43
C LEU A 7 -7.59 0.69 1.94
N ASP A 8 -8.57 1.36 2.51
CA ASP A 8 -8.88 2.75 2.17
C ASP A 8 -8.15 3.68 3.14
N THR A 9 -7.18 4.42 2.61
CA THR A 9 -6.45 5.42 3.38
C THR A 9 -6.66 6.82 2.81
N ARG A 10 -7.74 7.03 2.07
CA ARG A 10 -8.05 8.35 1.53
C ARG A 10 -8.26 9.34 2.65
N GLY A 11 -7.75 10.55 2.45
CA GLY A 11 -7.82 11.61 3.45
C GLY A 11 -6.76 11.53 4.53
N LEU A 12 -5.96 10.47 4.57
CA LEU A 12 -4.91 10.32 5.57
C LEU A 12 -3.57 10.79 5.00
N ASN A 13 -2.76 11.40 5.87
CA ASN A 13 -1.43 11.91 5.52
C ASN A 13 -0.33 11.00 6.07
N CYS A 14 0.86 11.12 5.48
CA CYS A 14 2.05 10.44 5.96
C CYS A 14 2.24 10.68 7.47
N PRO A 15 2.53 9.63 8.27
CA PRO A 15 2.82 8.25 7.87
C PRO A 15 1.62 7.30 8.00
N LEU A 16 0.40 7.81 8.13
CA LEU A 16 -0.77 6.98 8.44
C LEU A 16 -1.07 5.89 7.39
N PRO A 17 -0.98 6.17 6.08
CA PRO A 17 -1.20 5.09 5.10
C PRO A 17 -0.23 3.92 5.29
N ILE A 18 1.03 4.21 5.58
CA ILE A 18 2.06 3.17 5.82
C ILE A 18 1.73 2.37 7.07
N LEU A 19 1.35 3.05 8.15
CA LEU A 19 1.05 2.36 9.40
C LEU A 19 -0.15 1.42 9.25
N LYS A 20 -1.18 1.88 8.54
CA LYS A 20 -2.35 1.04 8.29
C LYS A 20 -2.01 -0.13 7.38
N ALA A 21 -1.19 0.07 6.36
CA ALA A 21 -0.76 -1.00 5.46
C ALA A 21 0.08 -2.04 6.21
N LYS A 22 0.97 -1.60 7.07
CA LYS A 22 1.80 -2.49 7.88
C LYS A 22 0.93 -3.41 8.73
N LYS A 23 -0.08 -2.84 9.37
CA LYS A 23 -1.01 -3.61 10.21
C LYS A 23 -1.82 -4.59 9.37
N ALA A 24 -2.31 -4.16 8.21
CA ALA A 24 -3.08 -5.02 7.33
C ALA A 24 -2.25 -6.19 6.82
N LEU A 25 -1.01 -5.93 6.41
CA LEU A 25 -0.11 -6.98 5.91
C LEU A 25 0.21 -8.01 6.98
N ALA A 26 0.27 -7.59 8.25
CA ALA A 26 0.56 -8.51 9.35
C ALA A 26 -0.49 -9.61 9.49
N ASP A 27 -1.73 -9.33 9.06
CA ASP A 27 -2.84 -10.28 9.13
C ASP A 27 -3.01 -11.09 7.85
N MET A 28 -2.14 -10.89 6.87
CA MET A 28 -2.25 -11.56 5.57
C MET A 28 -1.24 -12.68 5.44
N ALA A 29 -1.53 -13.62 4.56
CA ALA A 29 -0.61 -14.73 4.28
C ALA A 29 0.45 -14.30 3.28
N SER A 30 1.60 -14.99 3.33
CA SER A 30 2.67 -14.79 2.34
C SER A 30 2.12 -14.98 0.93
N GLY A 31 2.43 -14.03 0.06
CA GLY A 31 1.95 -14.06 -1.32
C GLY A 31 0.64 -13.33 -1.55
N ASP A 32 -0.09 -12.98 -0.49
CA ASP A 32 -1.33 -12.22 -0.62
C ASP A 32 -1.03 -10.78 -1.08
N VAL A 33 -1.95 -10.22 -1.84
CA VAL A 33 -1.84 -8.86 -2.37
C VAL A 33 -2.76 -7.93 -1.61
N LEU A 34 -2.22 -6.81 -1.14
CA LEU A 34 -2.96 -5.72 -0.51
C LEU A 34 -3.08 -4.56 -1.49
N LYS A 35 -4.31 -4.11 -1.72
CA LYS A 35 -4.56 -2.89 -2.49
C LYS A 35 -4.78 -1.74 -1.52
N VAL A 36 -3.96 -0.70 -1.62
CA VAL A 36 -4.08 0.50 -0.79
C VAL A 36 -4.48 1.68 -1.67
N VAL A 37 -5.55 2.37 -1.30
CA VAL A 37 -5.98 3.59 -1.98
C VAL A 37 -5.65 4.77 -1.08
N ALA A 38 -4.91 5.75 -1.60
CA ALA A 38 -4.46 6.91 -0.84
C ALA A 38 -4.69 8.18 -1.65
N THR A 39 -4.78 9.32 -0.96
CA THR A 39 -4.88 10.63 -1.61
C THR A 39 -3.64 11.50 -1.34
N ASP A 40 -2.76 11.05 -0.44
CA ASP A 40 -1.51 11.76 -0.16
C ASP A 40 -0.48 11.49 -1.26
N PRO A 41 -0.03 12.53 -2.01
CA PRO A 41 0.99 12.32 -3.04
C PRO A 41 2.29 11.73 -2.51
N GLY A 42 2.63 12.00 -1.25
CA GLY A 42 3.82 11.43 -0.62
C GLY A 42 3.75 9.92 -0.46
N SER A 43 2.55 9.32 -0.54
CA SER A 43 2.40 7.88 -0.39
C SER A 43 3.15 7.11 -1.46
N VAL A 44 3.33 7.67 -2.65
CA VAL A 44 4.06 7.00 -3.74
C VAL A 44 5.48 6.66 -3.30
N ARG A 45 6.23 7.64 -2.79
CA ARG A 45 7.59 7.43 -2.30
C ARG A 45 7.60 6.60 -1.02
N ASP A 46 6.63 6.87 -0.14
CA ASP A 46 6.57 6.18 1.15
C ASP A 46 6.41 4.67 0.95
N PHE A 47 5.55 4.24 0.03
CA PHE A 47 5.36 2.82 -0.24
C PHE A 47 6.55 2.20 -0.97
N GLN A 48 7.25 2.96 -1.80
CA GLN A 48 8.50 2.48 -2.40
C GLN A 48 9.54 2.18 -1.33
N ALA A 49 9.72 3.11 -0.38
CA ALA A 49 10.65 2.93 0.72
C ALA A 49 10.22 1.79 1.64
N PHE A 50 8.93 1.72 1.94
CA PHE A 50 8.37 0.68 2.79
C PHE A 50 8.63 -0.71 2.20
N ALA A 51 8.41 -0.87 0.89
CA ALA A 51 8.65 -2.15 0.22
C ALA A 51 10.12 -2.56 0.31
N ARG A 52 11.04 -1.61 0.08
CA ARG A 52 12.47 -1.89 0.20
C ARG A 52 12.88 -2.29 1.61
N GLN A 53 12.32 -1.62 2.61
CA GLN A 53 12.69 -1.84 4.01
C GLN A 53 12.13 -3.13 4.58
N THR A 54 10.95 -3.53 4.13
CA THR A 54 10.26 -4.72 4.68
C THR A 54 10.45 -5.97 3.85
N GLY A 55 10.84 -5.83 2.58
CA GLY A 55 10.94 -6.96 1.67
C GLY A 55 9.60 -7.36 1.06
N ASN A 56 8.52 -6.64 1.36
CA ASN A 56 7.26 -6.84 0.65
C ASN A 56 7.40 -6.29 -0.77
N GLU A 57 6.80 -6.96 -1.73
CA GLU A 57 6.93 -6.56 -3.13
C GLU A 57 5.92 -5.46 -3.46
N LEU A 58 6.39 -4.33 -3.99
CA LEU A 58 5.52 -3.31 -4.56
C LEU A 58 5.26 -3.71 -6.01
N VAL A 59 4.10 -4.33 -6.24
CA VAL A 59 3.78 -4.93 -7.53
C VAL A 59 3.43 -3.88 -8.56
N GLU A 60 2.62 -2.90 -8.16
CA GLU A 60 2.14 -1.88 -9.06
C GLU A 60 1.73 -0.63 -8.30
N GLN A 61 1.92 0.53 -8.92
CA GLN A 61 1.39 1.80 -8.43
C GLN A 61 0.72 2.50 -9.60
N THR A 62 -0.49 3.02 -9.36
CA THR A 62 -1.21 3.82 -10.36
C THR A 62 -1.72 5.09 -9.72
N SER A 63 -2.00 6.10 -10.55
CA SER A 63 -2.60 7.33 -10.08
C SER A 63 -3.62 7.83 -11.10
N ALA A 64 -4.77 8.28 -10.60
CA ALA A 64 -5.83 8.87 -11.42
C ALA A 64 -6.76 9.65 -10.50
N ASN A 65 -7.22 10.82 -10.95
CA ASN A 65 -8.20 11.62 -10.21
C ASN A 65 -7.77 11.94 -8.78
N ASP A 66 -6.49 12.28 -8.61
CA ASP A 66 -5.90 12.61 -7.30
C ASP A 66 -5.92 11.46 -6.29
N GLU A 67 -6.09 10.23 -6.77
CA GLU A 67 -5.96 9.03 -5.96
C GLU A 67 -4.76 8.22 -6.42
N PHE A 68 -4.10 7.61 -5.46
CA PHE A 68 -2.91 6.79 -5.68
C PHE A 68 -3.21 5.38 -5.19
N VAL A 69 -3.04 4.39 -6.07
CA VAL A 69 -3.34 3.00 -5.74
C VAL A 69 -2.03 2.22 -5.71
N HIS A 70 -1.80 1.51 -4.62
CA HIS A 70 -0.58 0.73 -4.43
C HIS A 70 -0.95 -0.73 -4.21
N PHE A 71 -0.30 -1.61 -4.97
CA PHE A 71 -0.49 -3.06 -4.81
C PHE A 71 0.78 -3.64 -4.20
N LEU A 72 0.64 -4.21 -3.01
CA LEU A 72 1.75 -4.79 -2.26
C LEU A 72 1.52 -6.28 -2.06
N ARG A 73 2.51 -7.09 -2.41
CA ARG A 73 2.46 -8.53 -2.15
C ARG A 73 3.24 -8.81 -0.88
N ARG A 74 2.57 -9.50 0.06
CA ARG A 74 3.21 -9.84 1.32
C ARG A 74 4.33 -10.84 1.10
N ARG A 75 5.46 -10.54 1.71
CA ARG A 75 6.65 -11.39 1.69
C ARG A 75 6.42 -12.73 2.36
#